data_f5beace9aa9446088d1f6d509475f2c4
#
_entry.id   f5beace9aa9446088d1f6d509475f2c4
#
_cell.length_a   1.000
_cell.length_b   1.000
_cell.length_c   1.000
_cell.angle_alpha   90.00
_cell.angle_beta   90.00
_cell.angle_gamma   90.00
#
_symmetry.space_group_name_H-M   'P 1'
#
loop_
_entity.id
_entity.type
_entity.pdbx_description
1 polymer ?
#
loop_
_entity_poly.entity_id
_entity_poly.type
_entity_poly.pdbx_seq_one_letter_code
_entity_poly.pdbx_strand_id
1 'polypeptide(L)'
;MNQTIDYSKASRVMIDSMKEYFKKCNLHAAVLGISGGIDSTLVAVLMHKVSQELNSEGYSFTFYGVSLPTKTTYSKELWAAQLVGNAFCDNFEVNNEMEEASSVVVDWLGNWGVKIEPLRSGNAKSRLRMIYLYDFAKKVNGIVMGTDNYTEYLLGFSTIGGDALFDYNPMQELWKSEVFEICKILQEQYADLKDYPKAAAIMTSLALKPMDGLGISADDMVQIGARHYYDVDDILQWYLENQDRPGYPDYIISSVDGYKIPAKTMDLVIKRHKNSEFKRNHPVTLSRERYI
;
A
#
# COMPACT_ATOMS: atom_id res chain seq x y z
N MET A 1 8.36 11.66 -21.88
CA MET A 1 9.00 12.70 -21.02
C MET A 1 8.50 12.48 -19.61
N ASN A 2 9.31 11.89 -18.73
CA ASN A 2 8.94 11.76 -17.32
C ASN A 2 8.87 13.17 -16.73
N GLN A 3 7.67 13.69 -16.52
CA GLN A 3 7.50 14.91 -15.74
C GLN A 3 7.87 14.54 -14.30
N THR A 4 8.96 15.13 -13.81
CA THR A 4 9.35 15.00 -12.40
C THR A 4 8.23 15.60 -11.55
N ILE A 5 7.64 14.78 -10.68
CA ILE A 5 6.58 15.21 -9.78
C ILE A 5 7.19 16.13 -8.71
N ASP A 6 6.56 17.26 -8.46
CA ASP A 6 6.82 18.05 -7.26
C ASP A 6 6.13 17.34 -6.06
N TYR A 7 6.90 16.66 -5.25
CA TYR A 7 6.39 15.83 -4.16
C TYR A 7 5.67 16.63 -3.06
N SER A 8 6.08 17.87 -2.82
CA SER A 8 5.38 18.75 -1.88
C SER A 8 4.01 19.14 -2.41
N LYS A 9 3.93 19.47 -3.71
CA LYS A 9 2.67 19.75 -4.40
C LYS A 9 1.79 18.50 -4.50
N ALA A 10 2.36 17.34 -4.77
CA ALA A 10 1.63 16.06 -4.82
C ALA A 10 0.92 15.76 -3.49
N SER A 11 1.63 15.90 -2.36
CA SER A 11 1.03 15.75 -1.02
C SER A 11 -0.16 16.70 -0.80
N ARG A 12 -0.04 17.98 -1.23
CA ARG A 12 -1.13 18.95 -1.12
C ARG A 12 -2.33 18.56 -1.97
N VAL A 13 -2.09 18.16 -3.23
CA VAL A 13 -3.16 17.71 -4.15
C VAL A 13 -3.91 16.50 -3.58
N MET A 14 -3.20 15.51 -3.04
CA MET A 14 -3.83 14.36 -2.42
C MET A 14 -4.71 14.75 -1.21
N ILE A 15 -4.24 15.64 -0.35
CA ILE A 15 -5.01 16.14 0.81
C ILE A 15 -6.27 16.87 0.33
N ASP A 16 -6.14 17.79 -0.61
CA ASP A 16 -7.28 18.58 -1.12
C ASP A 16 -8.32 17.68 -1.81
N SER A 17 -7.87 16.71 -2.62
CA SER A 17 -8.74 15.74 -3.29
C SER A 17 -9.53 14.88 -2.29
N MET A 18 -8.87 14.40 -1.22
CA MET A 18 -9.56 13.64 -0.17
C MET A 18 -10.59 14.49 0.58
N LYS A 19 -10.24 15.73 0.94
CA LYS A 19 -11.17 16.66 1.60
C LYS A 19 -12.41 16.93 0.73
N GLU A 20 -12.20 17.19 -0.57
CA GLU A 20 -13.29 17.40 -1.52
C GLU A 20 -14.18 16.16 -1.61
N TYR A 21 -13.58 14.98 -1.73
CA TYR A 21 -14.30 13.71 -1.81
C TYR A 21 -15.16 13.47 -0.56
N PHE A 22 -14.60 13.61 0.65
CA PHE A 22 -15.34 13.41 1.89
C PHE A 22 -16.51 14.38 2.03
N LYS A 23 -16.32 15.66 1.72
CA LYS A 23 -17.42 16.64 1.73
C LYS A 23 -18.48 16.35 0.70
N LYS A 24 -18.08 16.02 -0.56
CA LYS A 24 -19.00 15.70 -1.66
C LYS A 24 -19.87 14.48 -1.33
N CYS A 25 -19.30 13.46 -0.72
CA CYS A 25 -20.00 12.23 -0.37
C CYS A 25 -20.65 12.26 1.02
N ASN A 26 -20.55 13.38 1.75
CA ASN A 26 -21.04 13.52 3.14
C ASN A 26 -20.52 12.41 4.06
N LEU A 27 -19.21 12.13 3.98
CA LEU A 27 -18.51 11.11 4.76
C LEU A 27 -17.78 11.77 5.92
N HIS A 28 -17.96 11.24 7.12
CA HIS A 28 -17.45 11.83 8.37
C HIS A 28 -16.38 10.97 9.05
N ALA A 29 -15.99 9.88 8.44
CA ALA A 29 -14.94 9.01 8.95
C ALA A 29 -14.17 8.30 7.83
N ALA A 30 -12.91 7.96 8.11
CA ALA A 30 -12.11 7.04 7.32
C ALA A 30 -11.43 6.02 8.23
N VAL A 31 -11.26 4.81 7.72
CA VAL A 31 -10.61 3.69 8.40
C VAL A 31 -9.41 3.23 7.57
N LEU A 32 -8.26 3.08 8.21
CA LEU A 32 -7.02 2.62 7.58
C LEU A 32 -6.42 1.45 8.35
N GLY A 33 -6.06 0.39 7.63
CA GLY A 33 -5.20 -0.66 8.16
C GLY A 33 -3.75 -0.16 8.29
N ILE A 34 -3.24 -0.07 9.51
CA ILE A 34 -1.86 0.37 9.80
C ILE A 34 -0.96 -0.85 9.91
N SER A 35 -0.18 -1.12 8.87
CA SER A 35 0.78 -2.23 8.83
C SER A 35 2.14 -1.88 9.43
N GLY A 36 2.48 -0.60 9.51
CA GLY A 36 3.82 -0.09 9.84
C GLY A 36 4.73 0.07 8.62
N GLY A 37 4.33 -0.44 7.46
CA GLY A 37 5.01 -0.22 6.18
C GLY A 37 4.84 1.22 5.68
N ILE A 38 5.73 1.61 4.74
CA ILE A 38 5.82 2.99 4.27
C ILE A 38 4.53 3.49 3.59
N ASP A 39 3.81 2.61 2.88
CA ASP A 39 2.58 2.96 2.16
C ASP A 39 1.45 3.33 3.14
N SER A 40 1.17 2.47 4.12
CA SER A 40 0.19 2.78 5.16
C SER A 40 0.59 4.00 5.99
N THR A 41 1.90 4.24 6.15
CA THR A 41 2.43 5.42 6.82
C THR A 41 2.16 6.69 6.00
N LEU A 42 2.39 6.69 4.69
CA LEU A 42 2.08 7.83 3.84
C LEU A 42 0.60 8.19 3.95
N VAL A 43 -0.30 7.21 3.78
CA VAL A 43 -1.75 7.45 3.87
C VAL A 43 -2.13 7.96 5.27
N ALA A 44 -1.54 7.42 6.35
CA ALA A 44 -1.80 7.89 7.70
C ALA A 44 -1.39 9.36 7.91
N VAL A 45 -0.22 9.76 7.41
CA VAL A 45 0.25 11.16 7.48
C VAL A 45 -0.67 12.10 6.71
N LEU A 46 -1.09 11.71 5.50
CA LEU A 46 -2.00 12.52 4.68
C LEU A 46 -3.37 12.64 5.34
N MET A 47 -3.92 11.52 5.85
CA MET A 47 -5.21 11.50 6.54
C MET A 47 -5.22 12.29 7.84
N HIS A 48 -4.10 12.32 8.58
CA HIS A 48 -3.94 13.19 9.74
C HIS A 48 -4.15 14.66 9.37
N LYS A 49 -3.52 15.11 8.29
CA LYS A 49 -3.68 16.48 7.79
C LYS A 49 -5.10 16.74 7.31
N VAL A 50 -5.71 15.78 6.60
CA VAL A 50 -7.12 15.85 6.16
C VAL A 50 -8.06 16.03 7.36
N SER A 51 -7.91 15.19 8.39
CA SER A 51 -8.74 15.26 9.59
C SER A 51 -8.59 16.61 10.29
N GLN A 52 -7.37 17.07 10.51
CA GLN A 52 -7.10 18.37 11.12
C GLN A 52 -7.74 19.53 10.35
N GLU A 53 -7.57 19.57 9.02
CA GLU A 53 -8.10 20.64 8.20
C GLU A 53 -9.63 20.60 8.11
N LEU A 54 -10.25 19.43 7.92
CA LEU A 54 -11.70 19.29 7.90
C LEU A 54 -12.32 19.78 9.22
N ASN A 55 -11.76 19.35 10.35
CA ASN A 55 -12.23 19.76 11.66
C ASN A 55 -12.03 21.28 11.89
N SER A 56 -10.93 21.85 11.42
CA SER A 56 -10.68 23.30 11.51
C SER A 56 -11.67 24.12 10.65
N GLU A 57 -12.19 23.54 9.58
CA GLU A 57 -13.22 24.12 8.71
C GLU A 57 -14.65 23.89 9.23
N GLY A 58 -14.79 23.29 10.41
CA GLY A 58 -16.10 23.00 11.03
C GLY A 58 -16.79 21.74 10.47
N TYR A 59 -16.10 20.95 9.66
CA TYR A 59 -16.60 19.67 9.16
C TYR A 59 -16.13 18.54 10.09
N SER A 60 -17.04 18.06 10.97
CA SER A 60 -16.71 16.98 11.91
C SER A 60 -16.23 15.73 11.19
N PHE A 61 -14.99 15.33 11.40
CA PHE A 61 -14.36 14.20 10.76
C PHE A 61 -13.46 13.43 11.74
N THR A 62 -13.44 12.11 11.65
CA THR A 62 -12.59 11.25 12.50
C THR A 62 -11.81 10.25 11.65
N PHE A 63 -10.50 10.21 11.83
CA PHE A 63 -9.61 9.25 11.22
C PHE A 63 -9.28 8.10 12.19
N TYR A 64 -9.65 6.88 11.81
CA TYR A 64 -9.42 5.66 12.56
C TYR A 64 -8.28 4.84 11.95
N GLY A 65 -7.30 4.48 12.75
CA GLY A 65 -6.26 3.52 12.40
C GLY A 65 -6.45 2.20 13.14
N VAL A 66 -6.27 1.08 12.44
CA VAL A 66 -6.36 -0.25 13.05
C VAL A 66 -5.15 -1.07 12.64
N SER A 67 -4.42 -1.61 13.61
CA SER A 67 -3.39 -2.63 13.35
C SER A 67 -3.96 -4.02 13.64
N LEU A 68 -3.82 -4.94 12.69
CA LEU A 68 -4.37 -6.30 12.70
C LEU A 68 -3.24 -7.33 12.61
N PRO A 69 -2.39 -7.45 13.66
CA PRO A 69 -1.23 -8.34 13.65
C PRO A 69 -1.64 -9.81 13.70
N THR A 70 -0.78 -10.65 13.14
CA THR A 70 -0.84 -12.10 13.27
C THR A 70 0.53 -12.62 13.71
N LYS A 71 0.66 -13.92 14.05
CA LYS A 71 1.96 -14.54 14.41
C LYS A 71 3.05 -14.36 13.34
N THR A 72 2.65 -14.10 12.09
CA THR A 72 3.60 -13.85 11.00
C THR A 72 3.99 -12.38 10.88
N THR A 73 3.39 -11.48 11.65
CA THR A 73 3.77 -10.07 11.71
C THR A 73 5.07 -9.91 12.51
N TYR A 74 6.09 -9.31 11.91
CA TYR A 74 7.36 -9.08 12.59
C TYR A 74 7.23 -8.01 13.67
N SER A 75 7.95 -8.19 14.77
CA SER A 75 7.91 -7.26 15.91
C SER A 75 8.25 -5.81 15.52
N LYS A 76 9.16 -5.63 14.55
CA LYS A 76 9.53 -4.29 14.05
C LYS A 76 8.40 -3.62 13.27
N GLU A 77 7.64 -4.39 12.49
CA GLU A 77 6.45 -3.89 11.77
C GLU A 77 5.35 -3.49 12.76
N LEU A 78 5.07 -4.35 13.75
CA LEU A 78 4.09 -4.03 14.78
C LEU A 78 4.48 -2.78 15.58
N TRP A 79 5.76 -2.65 15.93
CA TRP A 79 6.27 -1.46 16.60
C TRP A 79 6.12 -0.21 15.74
N ALA A 80 6.47 -0.28 14.46
CA ALA A 80 6.27 0.84 13.52
C ALA A 80 4.78 1.18 13.37
N ALA A 81 3.89 0.18 13.26
CA ALA A 81 2.45 0.38 13.21
C ALA A 81 1.92 1.13 14.45
N GLN A 82 2.41 0.77 15.63
CA GLN A 82 2.06 1.47 16.88
C GLN A 82 2.55 2.90 16.91
N LEU A 83 3.78 3.18 16.45
CA LEU A 83 4.31 4.54 16.36
C LEU A 83 3.47 5.38 15.39
N VAL A 84 3.20 4.87 14.19
CA VAL A 84 2.41 5.57 13.18
C VAL A 84 0.98 5.81 13.64
N GLY A 85 0.32 4.77 14.16
CA GLY A 85 -1.06 4.87 14.63
C GLY A 85 -1.23 5.89 15.75
N ASN A 86 -0.35 5.85 16.76
CA ASN A 86 -0.37 6.80 17.87
C ASN A 86 0.01 8.24 17.47
N ALA A 87 0.83 8.41 16.44
CA ALA A 87 1.27 9.74 16.00
C ALA A 87 0.26 10.44 15.08
N PHE A 88 -0.49 9.68 14.26
CA PHE A 88 -1.25 10.25 13.15
C PHE A 88 -2.75 9.98 13.16
N CYS A 89 -3.24 8.95 13.86
CA CYS A 89 -4.66 8.65 13.90
C CYS A 89 -5.37 9.43 15.03
N ASP A 90 -6.60 9.86 14.80
CA ASP A 90 -7.43 10.45 15.86
C ASP A 90 -7.83 9.37 16.88
N ASN A 91 -8.07 8.15 16.38
CA ASN A 91 -8.26 6.95 17.19
C ASN A 91 -7.43 5.81 16.58
N PHE A 92 -6.68 5.12 17.41
CA PHE A 92 -5.86 3.98 16.99
C PHE A 92 -6.05 2.79 17.92
N GLU A 93 -6.20 1.61 17.34
CA GLU A 93 -6.25 0.36 18.09
C GLU A 93 -5.36 -0.72 17.47
N VAL A 94 -4.89 -1.63 18.31
CA VAL A 94 -4.24 -2.87 17.91
C VAL A 94 -5.16 -4.03 18.27
N ASN A 95 -5.73 -4.69 17.27
CA ASN A 95 -6.60 -5.85 17.48
C ASN A 95 -5.78 -7.13 17.43
N ASN A 96 -5.45 -7.67 18.60
CA ASN A 96 -4.68 -8.90 18.74
C ASN A 96 -5.53 -10.18 18.52
N GLU A 97 -6.87 -10.07 18.45
CA GLU A 97 -7.79 -11.20 18.21
C GLU A 97 -7.74 -11.66 16.75
N MET A 98 -7.14 -10.86 15.86
CA MET A 98 -6.96 -11.22 14.45
C MET A 98 -6.19 -12.55 14.28
N GLU A 99 -5.24 -12.84 15.17
CA GLU A 99 -4.52 -14.12 15.11
C GLU A 99 -5.43 -15.32 15.35
N GLU A 100 -6.30 -15.25 16.37
CA GLU A 100 -7.26 -16.32 16.68
C GLU A 100 -8.25 -16.52 15.52
N ALA A 101 -8.85 -15.44 15.02
CA ALA A 101 -9.76 -15.48 13.89
C ALA A 101 -9.09 -16.07 12.64
N SER A 102 -7.83 -15.66 12.36
CA SER A 102 -7.08 -16.16 11.20
C SER A 102 -6.75 -17.66 11.35
N SER A 103 -6.41 -18.13 12.56
CA SER A 103 -6.13 -19.54 12.82
C SER A 103 -7.35 -20.41 12.54
N VAL A 104 -8.53 -20.02 13.03
CA VAL A 104 -9.79 -20.74 12.79
C VAL A 104 -10.07 -20.88 11.29
N VAL A 105 -9.93 -19.78 10.52
CA VAL A 105 -10.19 -19.82 9.07
C VAL A 105 -9.14 -20.65 8.33
N VAL A 106 -7.87 -20.52 8.69
CA VAL A 106 -6.78 -21.28 8.07
C VAL A 106 -6.96 -22.79 8.33
N ASP A 107 -7.32 -23.17 9.55
CA ASP A 107 -7.60 -24.56 9.91
C ASP A 107 -8.82 -25.09 9.16
N TRP A 108 -9.90 -24.32 9.07
CA TRP A 108 -11.07 -24.67 8.28
C TRP A 108 -10.73 -24.90 6.81
N LEU A 109 -9.94 -24.03 6.20
CA LEU A 109 -9.47 -24.16 4.81
C LEU A 109 -8.52 -25.36 4.61
N GLY A 110 -7.76 -25.75 5.64
CA GLY A 110 -6.89 -26.93 5.64
C GLY A 110 -7.64 -28.26 5.72
N ASN A 111 -8.85 -28.30 6.34
CA ASN A 111 -9.66 -29.49 6.52
C ASN A 111 -10.22 -30.12 5.23
N TRP A 112 -9.99 -29.49 4.06
CA TRP A 112 -10.31 -30.05 2.75
C TRP A 112 -9.25 -31.07 2.26
N GLY A 113 -8.41 -31.61 3.17
CA GLY A 113 -7.43 -32.66 2.89
C GLY A 113 -6.17 -32.18 2.16
N VAL A 114 -6.01 -30.89 1.97
CA VAL A 114 -4.83 -30.28 1.35
C VAL A 114 -4.17 -29.35 2.36
N LYS A 115 -2.89 -29.63 2.68
CA LYS A 115 -2.09 -28.71 3.50
C LYS A 115 -2.17 -27.30 2.90
N ILE A 116 -2.54 -26.31 3.71
CA ILE A 116 -2.61 -24.93 3.24
C ILE A 116 -1.19 -24.40 2.97
N GLU A 117 -0.96 -23.98 1.74
CA GLU A 117 0.32 -23.36 1.36
C GLU A 117 0.45 -21.95 1.98
N PRO A 118 1.67 -21.47 2.24
CA PRO A 118 1.90 -20.12 2.80
C PRO A 118 1.15 -19.02 2.07
N LEU A 119 1.17 -19.01 0.74
CA LEU A 119 0.45 -18.02 -0.09
C LEU A 119 -1.06 -18.06 0.13
N ARG A 120 -1.67 -19.25 0.21
CA ARG A 120 -3.11 -19.39 0.50
C ARG A 120 -3.46 -18.89 1.89
N SER A 121 -2.62 -19.22 2.88
CA SER A 121 -2.77 -18.74 4.26
C SER A 121 -2.64 -17.22 4.33
N GLY A 122 -1.64 -16.65 3.67
CA GLY A 122 -1.44 -15.20 3.59
C GLY A 122 -2.64 -14.48 2.95
N ASN A 123 -3.14 -14.99 1.82
CA ASN A 123 -4.32 -14.45 1.15
C ASN A 123 -5.58 -14.53 2.04
N ALA A 124 -5.76 -15.60 2.82
CA ALA A 124 -6.87 -15.71 3.76
C ALA A 124 -6.78 -14.64 4.85
N LYS A 125 -5.59 -14.42 5.43
CA LYS A 125 -5.35 -13.38 6.42
C LYS A 125 -5.61 -11.96 5.86
N SER A 126 -5.16 -11.68 4.63
CA SER A 126 -5.41 -10.40 3.97
C SER A 126 -6.92 -10.14 3.80
N ARG A 127 -7.69 -11.16 3.38
CA ARG A 127 -9.16 -11.06 3.24
C ARG A 127 -9.85 -10.88 4.60
N LEU A 128 -9.39 -11.55 5.64
CA LEU A 128 -9.94 -11.36 6.99
C LEU A 128 -9.72 -9.94 7.52
N ARG A 129 -8.54 -9.36 7.27
CA ARG A 129 -8.29 -7.95 7.58
C ARG A 129 -9.29 -7.04 6.88
N MET A 130 -9.61 -7.31 5.60
CA MET A 130 -10.61 -6.54 4.87
C MET A 130 -12.02 -6.70 5.45
N ILE A 131 -12.43 -7.92 5.83
CA ILE A 131 -13.71 -8.13 6.50
C ILE A 131 -13.80 -7.24 7.75
N TYR A 132 -12.76 -7.23 8.58
CA TYR A 132 -12.74 -6.39 9.77
C TYR A 132 -12.81 -4.90 9.46
N LEU A 133 -11.99 -4.43 8.52
CA LEU A 133 -11.92 -3.00 8.17
C LEU A 133 -13.24 -2.49 7.59
N TYR A 134 -13.90 -3.27 6.72
CA TYR A 134 -15.18 -2.89 6.15
C TYR A 134 -16.33 -2.92 7.17
N ASP A 135 -16.35 -3.90 8.08
CA ASP A 135 -17.33 -3.93 9.18
C ASP A 135 -17.13 -2.73 10.10
N PHE A 136 -15.88 -2.45 10.47
CA PHE A 136 -15.54 -1.29 11.29
C PHE A 136 -15.87 0.04 10.59
N ALA A 137 -15.57 0.18 9.30
CA ALA A 137 -15.95 1.35 8.52
C ALA A 137 -17.47 1.56 8.51
N LYS A 138 -18.25 0.49 8.36
CA LYS A 138 -19.71 0.55 8.45
C LYS A 138 -20.18 1.00 9.84
N LYS A 139 -19.56 0.49 10.91
CA LYS A 139 -19.85 0.87 12.30
C LYS A 139 -19.68 2.37 12.56
N VAL A 140 -18.63 2.98 11.98
CA VAL A 140 -18.31 4.40 12.17
C VAL A 140 -18.89 5.31 11.08
N ASN A 141 -19.68 4.77 10.16
CA ASN A 141 -20.21 5.46 8.98
C ASN A 141 -19.09 6.10 8.14
N GLY A 142 -18.01 5.36 7.94
CA GLY A 142 -16.82 5.76 7.19
C GLY A 142 -16.55 4.89 5.97
N ILE A 143 -15.36 5.07 5.41
CA ILE A 143 -14.84 4.31 4.26
C ILE A 143 -13.49 3.71 4.58
N VAL A 144 -13.11 2.65 3.84
CA VAL A 144 -11.80 2.01 3.92
C VAL A 144 -10.83 2.69 2.97
N MET A 145 -9.68 3.13 3.51
CA MET A 145 -8.59 3.71 2.73
C MET A 145 -7.65 2.65 2.19
N GLY A 146 -7.32 2.75 0.89
CA GLY A 146 -6.34 1.91 0.22
C GLY A 146 -4.91 2.43 0.39
N THR A 147 -3.96 1.52 0.25
CA THR A 147 -2.51 1.78 0.38
C THR A 147 -1.68 1.23 -0.77
N ASP A 148 -2.31 0.66 -1.80
CA ASP A 148 -1.62 0.15 -2.98
C ASP A 148 -0.99 1.30 -3.76
N ASN A 149 0.28 1.17 -4.14
CA ASN A 149 0.97 2.07 -5.05
C ASN A 149 1.01 1.50 -6.47
N TYR A 150 1.43 2.31 -7.43
CA TYR A 150 1.41 1.93 -8.85
C TYR A 150 2.34 0.74 -9.16
N THR A 151 3.50 0.68 -8.52
CA THR A 151 4.45 -0.43 -8.68
C THR A 151 3.85 -1.75 -8.21
N GLU A 152 3.22 -1.77 -7.03
CA GLU A 152 2.54 -2.94 -6.49
C GLU A 152 1.36 -3.36 -7.36
N TYR A 153 0.55 -2.39 -7.81
CA TYR A 153 -0.53 -2.63 -8.77
C TYR A 153 -0.01 -3.29 -10.06
N LEU A 154 1.06 -2.76 -10.65
CA LEU A 154 1.63 -3.32 -11.88
C LEU A 154 2.23 -4.72 -11.69
N LEU A 155 2.81 -5.00 -10.53
CA LEU A 155 3.39 -6.31 -10.20
C LEU A 155 2.36 -7.32 -9.66
N GLY A 156 1.13 -6.88 -9.38
CA GLY A 156 0.11 -7.71 -8.74
C GLY A 156 0.49 -8.13 -7.30
N PHE A 157 1.20 -7.25 -6.58
CA PHE A 157 1.59 -7.42 -5.18
C PHE A 157 0.43 -7.07 -4.24
N SER A 158 -0.73 -7.69 -4.48
CA SER A 158 -1.92 -7.53 -3.65
C SER A 158 -2.79 -8.77 -3.71
N THR A 159 -3.70 -8.91 -2.78
CA THR A 159 -4.68 -10.00 -2.71
C THR A 159 -6.04 -9.51 -3.17
N ILE A 160 -6.58 -10.09 -4.24
CA ILE A 160 -7.95 -9.80 -4.70
C ILE A 160 -8.95 -10.12 -3.58
N GLY A 161 -9.79 -9.13 -3.24
CA GLY A 161 -10.73 -9.22 -2.12
C GLY A 161 -10.08 -9.14 -0.73
N GLY A 162 -8.78 -8.85 -0.69
CA GLY A 162 -8.01 -8.49 0.49
C GLY A 162 -7.55 -7.04 0.41
N ASP A 163 -6.25 -6.79 0.54
CA ASP A 163 -5.63 -5.46 0.47
C ASP A 163 -5.87 -4.72 -0.86
N ALA A 164 -6.15 -5.43 -1.96
CA ALA A 164 -6.59 -4.82 -3.22
C ALA A 164 -8.04 -4.28 -3.19
N LEU A 165 -8.74 -4.36 -2.06
CA LEU A 165 -10.11 -3.87 -1.90
C LEU A 165 -10.12 -2.67 -0.96
N PHE A 166 -10.57 -1.53 -1.46
CA PHE A 166 -10.68 -0.26 -0.75
C PHE A 166 -11.74 0.64 -1.42
N ASP A 167 -12.20 1.66 -0.71
CA ASP A 167 -13.16 2.64 -1.23
C ASP A 167 -12.48 3.86 -1.84
N TYR A 168 -11.34 4.28 -1.29
CA TYR A 168 -10.54 5.40 -1.79
C TYR A 168 -9.05 5.14 -1.58
N ASN A 169 -8.26 5.34 -2.63
CA ASN A 169 -6.80 5.22 -2.55
C ASN A 169 -6.15 6.50 -3.09
N PRO A 170 -5.48 7.31 -2.25
CA PRO A 170 -4.90 8.59 -2.68
C PRO A 170 -3.60 8.43 -3.47
N MET A 171 -2.94 7.26 -3.41
CA MET A 171 -1.57 7.08 -3.89
C MET A 171 -1.43 6.00 -4.98
N GLN A 172 -2.51 5.47 -5.53
CA GLN A 172 -2.45 4.36 -6.49
C GLN A 172 -1.68 4.68 -7.78
N GLU A 173 -1.60 5.94 -8.16
CA GLU A 173 -0.84 6.40 -9.33
C GLU A 173 0.62 6.79 -9.01
N LEU A 174 1.07 6.66 -7.76
CA LEU A 174 2.45 6.93 -7.36
C LEU A 174 3.32 5.68 -7.51
N TRP A 175 4.51 5.85 -8.07
CA TRP A 175 5.54 4.81 -8.01
C TRP A 175 6.00 4.57 -6.57
N LYS A 176 6.46 3.36 -6.27
CA LYS A 176 6.99 3.05 -4.94
C LYS A 176 8.16 3.95 -4.54
N SER A 177 9.03 4.27 -5.49
CA SER A 177 10.12 5.24 -5.30
C SER A 177 9.60 6.63 -4.92
N GLU A 178 8.51 7.10 -5.53
CA GLU A 178 7.88 8.38 -5.20
C GLU A 178 7.26 8.39 -3.81
N VAL A 179 6.67 7.26 -3.38
CA VAL A 179 6.19 7.10 -2.00
C VAL A 179 7.32 7.28 -0.99
N PHE A 180 8.51 6.70 -1.26
CA PHE A 180 9.69 6.90 -0.41
C PHE A 180 10.11 8.37 -0.36
N GLU A 181 10.18 9.05 -1.51
CA GLU A 181 10.61 10.45 -1.58
C GLU A 181 9.62 11.39 -0.87
N ILE A 182 8.32 11.19 -1.06
CA ILE A 182 7.29 11.96 -0.35
C ILE A 182 7.43 11.76 1.17
N CYS A 183 7.61 10.52 1.62
CA CYS A 183 7.78 10.24 3.04
C CYS A 183 9.04 10.87 3.65
N LYS A 184 10.16 10.93 2.91
CA LYS A 184 11.37 11.64 3.35
C LYS A 184 11.10 13.12 3.57
N ILE A 185 10.45 13.77 2.59
CA ILE A 185 10.09 15.20 2.70
C ILE A 185 9.16 15.44 3.89
N LEU A 186 8.15 14.59 4.08
CA LEU A 186 7.22 14.71 5.21
C LEU A 186 7.95 14.50 6.56
N GLN A 187 8.88 13.57 6.62
CA GLN A 187 9.70 13.34 7.81
C GLN A 187 10.54 14.58 8.16
N GLU A 188 11.20 15.18 7.17
CA GLU A 188 11.98 16.42 7.33
C GLU A 188 11.07 17.58 7.79
N GLN A 189 9.89 17.75 7.20
CA GLN A 189 8.93 18.77 7.62
C GLN A 189 8.53 18.65 9.09
N TYR A 190 8.25 17.43 9.57
CA TYR A 190 7.92 17.23 11.00
C TYR A 190 9.14 17.43 11.90
N ALA A 191 10.34 17.08 11.46
CA ALA A 191 11.57 17.36 12.20
C ALA A 191 11.82 18.87 12.35
N ASP A 192 11.63 19.64 11.27
CA ASP A 192 11.76 21.11 11.26
C ASP A 192 10.73 21.78 12.19
N LEU A 193 9.52 21.24 12.25
CA LEU A 193 8.47 21.67 13.19
C LEU A 193 8.73 21.21 14.63
N LYS A 194 9.83 20.46 14.89
CA LYS A 194 10.17 19.85 16.17
C LYS A 194 9.12 18.86 16.69
N ASP A 195 8.29 18.31 15.81
CA ASP A 195 7.38 17.22 16.14
C ASP A 195 8.11 15.88 15.96
N TYR A 196 9.05 15.63 16.87
CA TYR A 196 9.93 14.46 16.83
C TYR A 196 9.19 13.12 16.90
N PRO A 197 8.07 12.96 17.61
CA PRO A 197 7.29 11.72 17.58
C PRO A 197 6.79 11.38 16.18
N LYS A 198 6.24 12.34 15.44
CA LYS A 198 5.78 12.16 14.06
C LYS A 198 6.93 11.91 13.10
N ALA A 199 8.02 12.70 13.20
CA ALA A 199 9.22 12.48 12.41
C ALA A 199 9.82 11.08 12.64
N ALA A 200 9.90 10.61 13.90
CA ALA A 200 10.40 9.29 14.25
C ALA A 200 9.51 8.15 13.74
N ALA A 201 8.18 8.32 13.76
CA ALA A 201 7.25 7.33 13.22
C ALA A 201 7.48 7.11 11.72
N ILE A 202 7.59 8.20 10.93
CA ILE A 202 7.88 8.11 9.49
C ILE A 202 9.27 7.51 9.25
N MET A 203 10.29 7.96 9.97
CA MET A 203 11.66 7.46 9.85
C MET A 203 11.74 5.96 10.15
N THR A 204 10.99 5.48 11.14
CA THR A 204 10.93 4.05 11.46
C THR A 204 10.39 3.23 10.29
N SER A 205 9.30 3.68 9.66
CA SER A 205 8.73 3.01 8.48
C SER A 205 9.66 3.08 7.26
N LEU A 206 10.37 4.18 7.05
CA LEU A 206 11.39 4.33 6.01
C LEU A 206 12.57 3.36 6.18
N ALA A 207 12.90 3.00 7.42
CA ALA A 207 13.99 2.08 7.74
C ALA A 207 13.60 0.60 7.63
N LEU A 208 12.31 0.28 7.52
CA LEU A 208 11.85 -1.09 7.31
C LEU A 208 12.09 -1.52 5.86
N LYS A 209 12.54 -2.75 5.70
CA LYS A 209 12.54 -3.38 4.38
C LYS A 209 11.11 -3.69 3.96
N PRO A 210 10.73 -3.41 2.71
CA PRO A 210 9.44 -3.86 2.19
C PRO A 210 9.33 -5.39 2.23
N MET A 211 8.26 -5.87 2.83
CA MET A 211 7.98 -7.28 3.07
C MET A 211 6.63 -7.63 2.46
N ASP A 212 6.47 -8.88 2.03
CA ASP A 212 5.24 -9.34 1.37
C ASP A 212 3.97 -9.32 2.25
N GLY A 213 4.10 -9.03 3.53
CA GLY A 213 2.99 -9.00 4.49
C GLY A 213 2.22 -10.33 4.64
N LEU A 214 2.54 -11.33 3.84
CA LEU A 214 1.89 -12.64 3.80
C LEU A 214 2.69 -13.70 4.56
N GLY A 215 3.96 -13.41 4.90
CA GLY A 215 4.87 -14.33 5.59
C GLY A 215 5.44 -15.43 4.68
N ILE A 216 5.55 -15.18 3.38
CA ILE A 216 6.08 -16.13 2.39
C ILE A 216 7.56 -15.99 2.23
N SER A 217 8.07 -14.76 2.14
CA SER A 217 9.49 -14.45 2.04
C SER A 217 9.86 -13.24 2.89
N ALA A 218 11.15 -13.17 3.21
CA ALA A 218 11.67 -12.11 4.07
C ALA A 218 11.87 -10.75 3.35
N ASP A 219 11.73 -10.69 2.01
CA ASP A 219 12.09 -9.48 1.24
C ASP A 219 11.42 -9.54 -0.15
N ASP A 220 10.68 -8.50 -0.51
CA ASP A 220 10.07 -8.36 -1.83
C ASP A 220 11.11 -8.41 -2.95
N MET A 221 12.28 -7.82 -2.73
CA MET A 221 13.34 -7.77 -3.73
C MET A 221 13.88 -9.14 -4.08
N VAL A 222 13.89 -10.07 -3.12
CA VAL A 222 14.26 -11.48 -3.39
C VAL A 222 13.22 -12.15 -4.30
N GLN A 223 11.93 -11.87 -4.10
CA GLN A 223 10.86 -12.41 -4.95
C GLN A 223 10.88 -11.83 -6.36
N ILE A 224 11.18 -10.54 -6.49
CA ILE A 224 11.20 -9.82 -7.76
C ILE A 224 12.49 -10.11 -8.53
N GLY A 225 13.61 -10.34 -7.82
CA GLY A 225 14.93 -10.49 -8.40
C GLY A 225 15.59 -9.15 -8.76
N ALA A 226 15.25 -8.08 -8.06
CA ALA A 226 15.80 -6.72 -8.20
C ALA A 226 16.59 -6.31 -6.95
N ARG A 227 17.37 -5.21 -7.00
CA ARG A 227 18.14 -4.69 -5.88
C ARG A 227 17.27 -3.86 -4.93
N HIS A 228 16.42 -3.00 -5.49
CA HIS A 228 15.53 -2.09 -4.78
C HIS A 228 14.40 -1.61 -5.70
N TYR A 229 13.37 -1.00 -5.12
CA TYR A 229 12.19 -0.54 -5.85
C TYR A 229 12.48 0.53 -6.91
N TYR A 230 13.50 1.35 -6.77
CA TYR A 230 13.90 2.31 -7.83
C TYR A 230 14.26 1.59 -9.12
N ASP A 231 15.01 0.47 -9.06
CA ASP A 231 15.31 -0.33 -10.24
C ASP A 231 14.04 -0.95 -10.85
N VAL A 232 13.10 -1.38 -10.00
CA VAL A 232 11.82 -1.94 -10.44
C VAL A 232 10.99 -0.90 -11.18
N ASP A 233 10.91 0.30 -10.63
CA ASP A 233 10.17 1.42 -11.22
C ASP A 233 10.80 1.85 -12.56
N ASP A 234 12.12 1.96 -12.63
CA ASP A 234 12.85 2.25 -13.88
C ASP A 234 12.56 1.19 -14.96
N ILE A 235 12.52 -0.10 -14.59
CA ILE A 235 12.20 -1.19 -15.53
C ILE A 235 10.75 -1.09 -16.01
N LEU A 236 9.81 -0.87 -15.11
CA LEU A 236 8.39 -0.79 -15.46
C LEU A 236 8.10 0.45 -16.30
N GLN A 237 8.68 1.60 -15.97
CA GLN A 237 8.57 2.82 -16.78
C GLN A 237 9.13 2.61 -18.18
N TRP A 238 10.35 2.06 -18.27
CA TRP A 238 10.95 1.73 -19.56
C TRP A 238 10.06 0.78 -20.36
N TYR A 239 9.53 -0.26 -19.73
CA TYR A 239 8.67 -1.22 -20.40
C TYR A 239 7.37 -0.60 -20.92
N LEU A 240 6.70 0.21 -20.11
CA LEU A 240 5.45 0.88 -20.51
C LEU A 240 5.65 1.87 -21.67
N GLU A 241 6.80 2.54 -21.74
CA GLU A 241 7.16 3.46 -22.84
C GLU A 241 7.62 2.74 -24.13
N ASN A 242 7.99 1.46 -24.03
CA ASN A 242 8.62 0.72 -25.15
C ASN A 242 7.89 -0.59 -25.50
N GLN A 243 6.59 -0.69 -25.24
CA GLN A 243 5.81 -1.93 -25.47
C GLN A 243 5.85 -2.43 -26.92
N ASP A 244 5.98 -1.53 -27.91
CA ASP A 244 6.02 -1.85 -29.33
C ASP A 244 7.42 -2.25 -29.83
N ARG A 245 8.44 -2.21 -28.98
CA ARG A 245 9.80 -2.58 -29.37
C ARG A 245 10.00 -4.11 -29.30
N PRO A 246 10.63 -4.71 -30.32
CA PRO A 246 11.02 -6.12 -30.24
C PRO A 246 12.24 -6.29 -29.30
N GLY A 247 12.05 -7.06 -28.21
CA GLY A 247 13.12 -7.42 -27.28
C GLY A 247 13.50 -6.32 -26.29
N TYR A 248 14.49 -6.63 -25.44
CA TYR A 248 15.02 -5.73 -24.41
C TYR A 248 16.46 -5.35 -24.73
N PRO A 249 16.92 -4.15 -24.31
CA PRO A 249 18.32 -3.82 -24.36
C PRO A 249 19.13 -4.71 -23.39
N ASP A 250 20.45 -4.79 -23.60
CA ASP A 250 21.32 -5.55 -22.69
C ASP A 250 21.26 -5.04 -21.25
N TYR A 251 20.99 -3.75 -21.07
CA TYR A 251 20.78 -3.09 -19.77
C TYR A 251 20.03 -1.76 -19.94
N ILE A 252 19.44 -1.29 -18.85
CA ILE A 252 19.01 0.11 -18.66
C ILE A 252 19.79 0.73 -17.50
N ILE A 253 19.76 2.05 -17.38
CA ILE A 253 20.47 2.77 -16.31
C ILE A 253 19.49 3.06 -15.16
N SER A 254 19.88 2.67 -13.95
CA SER A 254 19.14 3.03 -12.74
C SER A 254 19.16 4.53 -12.51
N SER A 255 18.00 5.10 -12.23
CA SER A 255 17.81 6.54 -12.00
C SER A 255 18.47 7.03 -10.70
N VAL A 256 18.66 6.13 -9.73
CA VAL A 256 19.14 6.53 -8.40
C VAL A 256 20.67 6.54 -8.27
N ASP A 257 21.39 5.62 -8.94
CA ASP A 257 22.83 5.43 -8.74
C ASP A 257 23.63 5.19 -10.02
N GLY A 258 22.97 5.23 -11.18
CA GLY A 258 23.61 5.01 -12.48
C GLY A 258 24.03 3.56 -12.73
N TYR A 259 23.57 2.61 -11.92
CA TYR A 259 23.86 1.20 -12.11
C TYR A 259 23.25 0.67 -13.43
N LYS A 260 23.96 -0.23 -14.09
CA LYS A 260 23.46 -0.93 -15.27
C LYS A 260 22.59 -2.11 -14.86
N ILE A 261 21.28 -1.92 -14.90
CA ILE A 261 20.30 -2.98 -14.61
C ILE A 261 20.30 -3.98 -15.79
N PRO A 262 20.70 -5.23 -15.58
CA PRO A 262 20.86 -6.18 -16.68
C PRO A 262 19.53 -6.68 -17.24
N ALA A 263 19.50 -7.07 -18.50
CA ALA A 263 18.33 -7.63 -19.19
C ALA A 263 17.66 -8.78 -18.41
N LYS A 264 18.43 -9.62 -17.71
CA LYS A 264 17.91 -10.70 -16.87
C LYS A 264 16.97 -10.20 -15.77
N THR A 265 17.32 -9.09 -15.10
CA THR A 265 16.47 -8.48 -14.06
C THR A 265 15.22 -7.87 -14.71
N MET A 266 15.38 -7.20 -15.86
CA MET A 266 14.25 -6.68 -16.63
C MET A 266 13.25 -7.77 -16.98
N ASP A 267 13.72 -8.92 -17.47
CA ASP A 267 12.87 -10.07 -17.84
C ASP A 267 12.05 -10.58 -16.65
N LEU A 268 12.65 -10.70 -15.48
CA LEU A 268 11.96 -11.14 -14.25
C LEU A 268 10.83 -10.18 -13.85
N VAL A 269 11.10 -8.88 -13.81
CA VAL A 269 10.11 -7.85 -13.45
C VAL A 269 8.97 -7.82 -14.47
N ILE A 270 9.30 -7.77 -15.77
CA ILE A 270 8.31 -7.69 -16.85
C ILE A 270 7.47 -8.99 -16.93
N LYS A 271 8.08 -10.14 -16.73
CA LYS A 271 7.36 -11.42 -16.66
C LYS A 271 6.36 -11.44 -15.50
N ARG A 272 6.75 -10.92 -14.33
CA ARG A 272 5.83 -10.79 -13.19
C ARG A 272 4.67 -9.85 -13.52
N HIS A 273 4.96 -8.68 -14.11
CA HIS A 273 3.94 -7.73 -14.56
C HIS A 273 2.93 -8.42 -15.51
N LYS A 274 3.39 -9.12 -16.53
CA LYS A 274 2.53 -9.84 -17.49
C LYS A 274 1.69 -10.92 -16.80
N ASN A 275 2.31 -11.72 -15.95
CA ASN A 275 1.63 -12.83 -15.26
C ASN A 275 0.56 -12.36 -14.26
N SER A 276 0.63 -11.12 -13.80
CA SER A 276 -0.32 -10.53 -12.85
C SER A 276 -1.42 -9.69 -13.52
N GLU A 277 -1.51 -9.66 -14.84
CA GLU A 277 -2.47 -8.84 -15.59
C GLU A 277 -3.91 -9.09 -15.16
N PHE A 278 -4.29 -10.34 -14.89
CA PHE A 278 -5.63 -10.69 -14.43
C PHE A 278 -6.05 -9.99 -13.13
N LYS A 279 -5.08 -9.55 -12.30
CA LYS A 279 -5.35 -8.80 -11.06
C LYS A 279 -5.73 -7.34 -11.35
N ARG A 280 -5.29 -6.78 -12.48
CA ARG A 280 -5.56 -5.40 -12.88
C ARG A 280 -6.87 -5.25 -13.66
N ASN A 281 -7.35 -6.33 -14.26
CA ASN A 281 -8.52 -6.37 -15.14
C ASN A 281 -9.70 -7.13 -14.52
N HIS A 282 -10.03 -6.87 -13.25
CA HIS A 282 -11.13 -7.52 -12.57
C HIS A 282 -12.11 -6.50 -11.95
N PRO A 283 -13.39 -6.87 -11.80
CA PRO A 283 -14.00 -8.09 -12.34
C PRO A 283 -14.06 -8.05 -13.86
N VAL A 284 -13.78 -9.18 -14.50
CA VAL A 284 -13.97 -9.33 -15.95
C VAL A 284 -15.46 -9.54 -16.20
N THR A 285 -16.07 -8.63 -16.95
CA THR A 285 -17.47 -8.71 -17.36
C THR A 285 -17.58 -8.79 -18.87
N LEU A 286 -18.60 -9.46 -19.37
CA LEU A 286 -18.90 -9.46 -20.80
C LEU A 286 -19.64 -8.20 -21.19
N SER A 287 -19.21 -7.55 -22.25
CA SER A 287 -19.96 -6.44 -22.84
C SER A 287 -21.31 -6.93 -23.37
N ARG A 288 -22.36 -6.14 -23.17
CA ARG A 288 -23.69 -6.42 -23.69
C ARG A 288 -23.71 -6.61 -25.21
N GLU A 289 -22.82 -5.96 -25.93
CA GLU A 289 -22.65 -6.08 -27.39
C GLU A 289 -22.31 -7.52 -27.84
N ARG A 290 -21.73 -8.34 -26.95
CA ARG A 290 -21.48 -9.76 -27.25
C ARG A 290 -22.70 -10.66 -27.16
N TYR A 291 -23.83 -10.13 -26.70
CA TYR A 291 -25.12 -10.86 -26.61
C TYR A 291 -26.07 -10.52 -27.75
N ILE A 292 -25.72 -9.58 -28.64
CA ILE A 292 -26.43 -9.15 -29.80
C ILE A 292 -25.78 -9.72 -31.05
#